data_9088541ce01041ac68d75b2d39433e94
#
_entry.id   9088541ce01041ac68d75b2d39433e94
#
_cell.length_a   1.000
_cell.length_b   1.000
_cell.length_c   1.000
_cell.angle_alpha   90.00
_cell.angle_beta   90.00
_cell.angle_gamma   90.00
#
_symmetry.space_group_name_H-M   'P 1'
#
loop_
_entity.id
_entity.type
_entity.pdbx_description
1 polymer ?
#
loop_
_entity_poly.entity_id
_entity_poly.type
_entity_poly.pdbx_seq_one_letter_code
_entity_poly.pdbx_strand_id
1 'polypeptide(L)'
;MELIIYQHPCWLLEAAELVHGLVNHTPAGTMVGEGLYCIPKDRLRSIQASACSGMDPEDPRVRFYFEDVPLEGLSGRGSCLGCTMLYSYLAIEHSEPQAYAQAISQRWAQRQRDGFQINGIDEFTLDFREDGQKNLSLAEELAGLAIPEWYRMRLLEVLSAFDLYLDRLLEILSPVTQALPGLLEPWTSRIPQLTEHWQRAFRENSPDSFFLSRVRLSDTRIERMELAFRFFSPVCSPGRYDNRLRSTRFHMGVYIDPAGEQPEGQTIPNEGELEALRLLANPARIQMLRLMRDEPMSGQELAQALDLNSGTVSRDLNSLNNARLLLVGSSTGARLKYRTNLAAVRQILERCSDYLLKY
;
A
#
# COMPACT_ATOMS: atom_id res chain seq x y z
N MET A 1 16.91 16.17 -3.03
CA MET A 1 15.91 15.18 -3.47
C MET A 1 15.11 15.75 -4.61
N GLU A 2 14.97 15.01 -5.71
CA GLU A 2 14.11 15.36 -6.84
C GLU A 2 12.69 14.86 -6.58
N LEU A 3 11.67 15.72 -6.71
CA LEU A 3 10.25 15.35 -6.58
C LEU A 3 9.55 15.51 -7.93
N ILE A 4 8.99 14.42 -8.44
CA ILE A 4 8.18 14.40 -9.66
C ILE A 4 6.74 14.09 -9.25
N ILE A 5 5.80 14.96 -9.63
CA ILE A 5 4.36 14.76 -9.41
C ILE A 5 3.69 14.62 -10.77
N TYR A 6 3.14 13.45 -11.03
CA TYR A 6 2.39 13.18 -12.26
C TYR A 6 0.99 13.79 -12.17
N GLN A 7 0.65 14.61 -13.16
CA GLN A 7 -0.63 15.36 -13.18
C GLN A 7 -1.74 14.59 -13.89
N HIS A 8 -1.68 13.29 -13.84
CA HIS A 8 -2.69 12.41 -14.45
C HIS A 8 -3.00 11.23 -13.52
N PRO A 9 -4.23 10.72 -13.52
CA PRO A 9 -4.56 9.47 -12.85
C PRO A 9 -3.95 8.28 -13.56
N CYS A 10 -3.73 7.20 -12.81
CA CYS A 10 -3.45 5.89 -13.38
C CYS A 10 -4.78 5.16 -13.58
N TRP A 11 -5.41 5.31 -14.76
CA TRP A 11 -6.77 4.82 -15.01
C TRP A 11 -6.95 3.33 -14.73
N LEU A 12 -5.92 2.54 -14.98
CA LEU A 12 -5.95 1.11 -14.72
C LEU A 12 -6.04 0.79 -13.22
N LEU A 13 -5.34 1.55 -12.38
CA LEU A 13 -5.41 1.40 -10.93
C LEU A 13 -6.76 1.88 -10.38
N GLU A 14 -7.29 3.00 -10.90
CA GLU A 14 -8.61 3.50 -10.50
C GLU A 14 -9.72 2.51 -10.87
N ALA A 15 -9.65 1.94 -12.07
CA ALA A 15 -10.59 0.92 -12.51
C ALA A 15 -10.53 -0.35 -11.64
N ALA A 16 -9.32 -0.80 -11.30
CA ALA A 16 -9.12 -1.96 -10.44
C ALA A 16 -9.75 -1.77 -9.06
N GLU A 17 -9.59 -0.60 -8.45
CA GLU A 17 -10.22 -0.30 -7.15
C GLU A 17 -11.75 -0.28 -7.22
N LEU A 18 -12.33 0.27 -8.28
CA LEU A 18 -13.79 0.28 -8.43
C LEU A 18 -14.34 -1.13 -8.61
N VAL A 19 -13.71 -1.96 -9.44
CA VAL A 19 -14.11 -3.35 -9.65
C VAL A 19 -13.91 -4.18 -8.39
N HIS A 20 -12.79 -4.01 -7.70
CA HIS A 20 -12.55 -4.65 -6.42
C HIS A 20 -13.63 -4.29 -5.39
N GLY A 21 -13.96 -3.00 -5.28
CA GLY A 21 -15.04 -2.53 -4.41
C GLY A 21 -16.42 -3.08 -4.79
N LEU A 22 -16.69 -3.27 -6.08
CA LEU A 22 -17.94 -3.85 -6.59
C LEU A 22 -18.06 -5.33 -6.19
N VAL A 23 -17.02 -6.13 -6.46
CA VAL A 23 -16.98 -7.58 -6.19
C VAL A 23 -17.09 -7.89 -4.70
N ASN A 24 -16.44 -7.10 -3.84
CA ASN A 24 -16.39 -7.34 -2.39
C ASN A 24 -17.41 -6.49 -1.61
N HIS A 25 -18.37 -5.85 -2.30
CA HIS A 25 -19.39 -5.01 -1.70
C HIS A 25 -18.82 -3.96 -0.71
N THR A 26 -17.67 -3.39 -1.05
CA THR A 26 -16.97 -2.45 -0.20
C THR A 26 -17.79 -1.18 0.01
N PRO A 27 -18.01 -0.72 1.25
CA PRO A 27 -18.78 0.49 1.49
C PRO A 27 -18.11 1.72 0.85
N ALA A 28 -18.90 2.52 0.13
CA ALA A 28 -18.41 3.70 -0.59
C ALA A 28 -17.60 4.66 0.32
N GLY A 29 -18.00 4.79 1.58
CA GLY A 29 -17.31 5.65 2.55
C GLY A 29 -15.89 5.20 2.92
N THR A 30 -15.52 3.95 2.61
CA THR A 30 -14.16 3.43 2.85
C THR A 30 -13.26 3.50 1.61
N MET A 31 -13.83 3.82 0.44
CA MET A 31 -13.09 3.91 -0.83
C MET A 31 -12.55 5.32 -1.09
N VAL A 32 -13.17 6.35 -0.53
CA VAL A 32 -12.81 7.75 -0.72
C VAL A 32 -12.63 8.45 0.62
N GLY A 33 -11.71 9.41 0.69
CA GLY A 33 -11.55 10.31 1.82
C GLY A 33 -12.52 11.51 1.74
N GLU A 34 -12.34 12.45 2.66
CA GLU A 34 -13.06 13.73 2.68
C GLU A 34 -12.09 14.88 2.41
N GLY A 35 -12.52 15.87 1.65
CA GLY A 35 -11.70 17.05 1.34
C GLY A 35 -12.05 17.68 0.00
N LEU A 36 -11.42 18.82 -0.28
CA LEU A 36 -11.69 19.63 -1.47
C LEU A 36 -11.48 18.89 -2.79
N TYR A 37 -10.52 17.98 -2.82
CA TYR A 37 -10.14 17.22 -4.02
C TYR A 37 -10.81 15.85 -4.10
N CYS A 38 -11.55 15.45 -3.06
CA CYS A 38 -12.19 14.15 -2.97
C CYS A 38 -13.49 14.09 -3.76
N ILE A 39 -13.82 12.88 -4.19
CA ILE A 39 -15.15 12.58 -4.72
C ILE A 39 -16.11 12.47 -3.53
N PRO A 40 -17.24 13.21 -3.53
CA PRO A 40 -18.23 13.06 -2.47
C PRO A 40 -18.78 11.63 -2.40
N LYS A 41 -18.97 11.13 -1.17
CA LYS A 41 -19.42 9.74 -0.93
C LYS A 41 -20.74 9.38 -1.59
N ASP A 42 -21.66 10.35 -1.71
CA ASP A 42 -22.94 10.22 -2.40
C ASP A 42 -22.79 10.05 -3.91
N ARG A 43 -21.75 10.66 -4.50
CA ARG A 43 -21.46 10.58 -5.93
C ARG A 43 -20.74 9.28 -6.32
N LEU A 44 -19.98 8.68 -5.40
CA LEU A 44 -19.21 7.47 -5.68
C LEU A 44 -20.08 6.32 -6.18
N ARG A 45 -21.26 6.10 -5.58
CA ARG A 45 -22.17 5.04 -6.00
C ARG A 45 -22.61 5.20 -7.45
N SER A 46 -22.95 6.43 -7.87
CA SER A 46 -23.35 6.71 -9.25
C SER A 46 -22.20 6.54 -10.23
N ILE A 47 -20.99 6.92 -9.84
CA ILE A 47 -19.78 6.74 -10.65
C ILE A 47 -19.49 5.24 -10.81
N GLN A 48 -19.50 4.46 -9.72
CA GLN A 48 -19.26 3.02 -9.76
C GLN A 48 -20.31 2.31 -10.63
N ALA A 49 -21.60 2.61 -10.43
CA ALA A 49 -22.67 2.03 -11.22
C ALA A 49 -22.55 2.35 -12.71
N SER A 50 -22.12 3.58 -13.06
CA SER A 50 -21.93 3.98 -14.45
C SER A 50 -20.67 3.37 -15.06
N ALA A 51 -19.55 3.39 -14.34
CA ALA A 51 -18.26 2.87 -14.83
C ALA A 51 -18.28 1.34 -14.98
N CYS A 52 -18.94 0.64 -14.06
CA CYS A 52 -19.06 -0.82 -14.06
C CYS A 52 -20.37 -1.30 -14.69
N SER A 53 -21.02 -0.46 -15.49
CA SER A 53 -22.29 -0.82 -16.16
C SER A 53 -22.11 -2.05 -17.05
N GLY A 54 -22.95 -3.08 -16.82
CA GLY A 54 -22.87 -4.36 -17.55
C GLY A 54 -21.84 -5.36 -17.00
N MET A 55 -21.10 -5.01 -15.95
CA MET A 55 -20.21 -5.95 -15.26
C MET A 55 -20.99 -6.73 -14.21
N ASP A 56 -20.94 -8.06 -14.30
CA ASP A 56 -21.48 -8.96 -13.29
C ASP A 56 -20.43 -9.23 -12.21
N PRO A 57 -20.64 -8.78 -10.95
CA PRO A 57 -19.71 -9.04 -9.86
C PRO A 57 -19.58 -10.53 -9.50
N GLU A 58 -20.55 -11.36 -9.91
CA GLU A 58 -20.52 -12.80 -9.69
C GLU A 58 -19.91 -13.58 -10.88
N ASP A 59 -19.52 -12.89 -11.98
CA ASP A 59 -18.81 -13.55 -13.09
C ASP A 59 -17.51 -14.20 -12.56
N PRO A 60 -17.32 -15.53 -12.73
CA PRO A 60 -16.14 -16.22 -12.24
C PRO A 60 -14.82 -15.62 -12.76
N ARG A 61 -14.81 -15.01 -13.96
CA ARG A 61 -13.63 -14.36 -14.53
C ARG A 61 -13.27 -13.09 -13.77
N VAL A 62 -14.28 -12.30 -13.36
CA VAL A 62 -14.09 -11.08 -12.58
C VAL A 62 -13.68 -11.43 -11.15
N ARG A 63 -14.38 -12.40 -10.53
CA ARG A 63 -14.04 -12.88 -9.18
C ARG A 63 -12.65 -13.49 -9.10
N PHE A 64 -12.20 -14.19 -10.13
CA PHE A 64 -10.83 -14.73 -10.17
C PHE A 64 -9.77 -13.68 -9.85
N TYR A 65 -9.93 -12.45 -10.35
CA TYR A 65 -8.97 -11.38 -10.12
C TYR A 65 -9.28 -10.53 -8.90
N PHE A 66 -10.55 -10.33 -8.55
CA PHE A 66 -10.95 -9.28 -7.60
C PHE A 66 -11.60 -9.79 -6.31
N GLU A 67 -11.86 -11.08 -6.18
CA GLU A 67 -12.31 -11.65 -4.90
C GLU A 67 -11.22 -11.49 -3.83
N ASP A 68 -11.62 -10.97 -2.65
CA ASP A 68 -10.72 -10.79 -1.52
C ASP A 68 -10.18 -12.12 -1.01
N VAL A 69 -8.90 -12.13 -0.73
CA VAL A 69 -8.22 -13.25 -0.08
C VAL A 69 -8.20 -12.97 1.42
N PRO A 70 -8.85 -13.80 2.24
CA PRO A 70 -8.78 -13.66 3.68
C PRO A 70 -7.35 -14.00 4.15
N LEU A 71 -6.60 -12.98 4.52
CA LEU A 71 -5.26 -13.11 5.07
C LEU A 71 -5.34 -12.88 6.57
N GLU A 72 -4.99 -13.89 7.37
CA GLU A 72 -4.97 -13.78 8.83
C GLU A 72 -3.94 -12.71 9.26
N GLY A 73 -4.39 -11.78 10.09
CA GLY A 73 -3.55 -10.74 10.69
C GLY A 73 -3.41 -9.46 9.87
N LEU A 74 -4.08 -9.34 8.73
CA LEU A 74 -4.16 -8.08 8.00
C LEU A 74 -5.47 -7.37 8.34
N SER A 75 -5.38 -6.33 9.17
CA SER A 75 -6.46 -5.37 9.33
C SER A 75 -6.42 -4.43 8.14
N GLY A 76 -7.27 -4.63 7.16
CA GLY A 76 -7.30 -3.74 6.00
C GLY A 76 -7.97 -4.41 4.81
N ARG A 77 -8.08 -3.68 3.73
CA ARG A 77 -8.62 -4.19 2.49
C ARG A 77 -7.87 -5.45 2.08
N GLY A 78 -8.63 -6.51 1.84
CA GLY A 78 -8.11 -7.79 1.44
C GLY A 78 -7.19 -7.67 0.22
N SER A 79 -6.28 -8.59 0.11
CA SER A 79 -5.48 -8.74 -1.10
C SER A 79 -6.30 -9.46 -2.15
N CYS A 80 -6.26 -8.99 -3.38
CA CYS A 80 -6.80 -9.70 -4.53
C CYS A 80 -5.73 -9.83 -5.62
N LEU A 81 -5.93 -10.80 -6.50
CA LEU A 81 -4.96 -11.12 -7.54
C LEU A 81 -4.74 -9.97 -8.52
N GLY A 82 -5.84 -9.32 -8.95
CA GLY A 82 -5.77 -8.18 -9.87
C GLY A 82 -4.97 -7.01 -9.30
N CYS A 83 -5.22 -6.65 -8.04
CA CYS A 83 -4.43 -5.64 -7.36
C CYS A 83 -2.97 -6.07 -7.19
N THR A 84 -2.71 -7.33 -6.83
CA THR A 84 -1.35 -7.86 -6.74
C THR A 84 -0.59 -7.71 -8.07
N MET A 85 -1.21 -8.03 -9.20
CA MET A 85 -0.57 -7.87 -10.52
C MET A 85 -0.26 -6.40 -10.83
N LEU A 86 -1.18 -5.49 -10.55
CA LEU A 86 -1.06 -4.08 -10.94
C LEU A 86 -0.19 -3.25 -9.99
N TYR A 87 -0.23 -3.54 -8.68
CA TYR A 87 0.51 -2.77 -7.66
C TYR A 87 1.95 -3.25 -7.44
N SER A 88 2.30 -4.48 -7.83
CA SER A 88 3.64 -5.02 -7.63
C SER A 88 4.74 -4.21 -8.30
N TYR A 89 4.42 -3.58 -9.42
CA TYR A 89 5.34 -2.71 -10.17
C TYR A 89 4.66 -1.38 -10.51
N LEU A 90 4.59 -0.47 -9.59
CA LEU A 90 3.93 0.83 -9.77
C LEU A 90 4.51 1.58 -10.98
N ALA A 91 3.80 1.54 -12.11
CA ALA A 91 4.14 2.23 -13.35
C ALA A 91 3.40 3.58 -13.45
N ILE A 92 3.43 4.35 -12.36
CA ILE A 92 2.64 5.58 -12.16
C ILE A 92 2.97 6.70 -13.17
N GLU A 93 4.06 6.58 -13.89
CA GLU A 93 4.44 7.45 -15.00
C GLU A 93 3.51 7.33 -16.22
N HIS A 94 2.68 6.29 -16.28
CA HIS A 94 1.76 6.02 -17.39
C HIS A 94 0.30 6.18 -16.97
N SER A 95 -0.43 7.05 -17.66
CA SER A 95 -1.88 7.22 -17.53
C SER A 95 -2.65 6.17 -18.33
N GLU A 96 -2.18 5.92 -19.57
CA GLU A 96 -2.85 5.02 -20.50
C GLU A 96 -2.73 3.56 -20.07
N PRO A 97 -3.85 2.81 -20.03
CA PRO A 97 -3.87 1.42 -19.53
C PRO A 97 -2.88 0.48 -20.23
N GLN A 98 -2.75 0.59 -21.56
CA GLN A 98 -1.84 -0.25 -22.35
C GLN A 98 -0.38 0.08 -22.04
N ALA A 99 -0.03 1.34 -21.93
CA ALA A 99 1.34 1.77 -21.60
C ALA A 99 1.70 1.33 -20.16
N TYR A 100 0.77 1.45 -19.21
CA TYR A 100 0.93 0.95 -17.85
C TYR A 100 1.18 -0.56 -17.85
N ALA A 101 0.33 -1.33 -18.54
CA ALA A 101 0.44 -2.78 -18.63
C ALA A 101 1.77 -3.21 -19.28
N GLN A 102 2.17 -2.56 -20.37
CA GLN A 102 3.46 -2.83 -21.01
C GLN A 102 4.64 -2.59 -20.06
N ALA A 103 4.58 -1.53 -19.27
CA ALA A 103 5.63 -1.22 -18.30
C ALA A 103 5.73 -2.27 -17.19
N ILE A 104 4.59 -2.75 -16.65
CA ILE A 104 4.62 -3.82 -15.64
C ILE A 104 5.04 -5.16 -16.23
N SER A 105 4.67 -5.51 -17.46
CA SER A 105 5.14 -6.69 -18.18
C SER A 105 6.68 -6.67 -18.35
N GLN A 106 7.23 -5.54 -18.78
CA GLN A 106 8.68 -5.35 -18.88
C GLN A 106 9.39 -5.52 -17.54
N ARG A 107 8.81 -4.99 -16.45
CA ARG A 107 9.35 -5.15 -15.10
C ARG A 107 9.22 -6.59 -14.60
N TRP A 108 8.14 -7.26 -14.93
CA TRP A 108 8.00 -8.70 -14.67
C TRP A 108 9.07 -9.52 -15.39
N ALA A 109 9.39 -9.21 -16.65
CA ALA A 109 10.48 -9.84 -17.37
C ALA A 109 11.85 -9.63 -16.69
N GLN A 110 11.99 -8.56 -15.89
CA GLN A 110 13.20 -8.23 -15.12
C GLN A 110 13.11 -8.65 -13.64
N ARG A 111 12.14 -9.50 -13.27
CA ARG A 111 11.86 -9.90 -11.87
C ARG A 111 13.02 -10.53 -11.13
N GLN A 112 13.92 -11.21 -11.83
CA GLN A 112 15.15 -11.77 -11.25
C GLN A 112 16.02 -10.69 -10.60
N ARG A 113 16.00 -9.46 -11.15
CA ARG A 113 16.72 -8.33 -10.59
C ARG A 113 15.93 -7.62 -9.49
N ASP A 114 14.62 -7.47 -9.69
CA ASP A 114 13.80 -6.55 -8.91
C ASP A 114 12.85 -7.28 -7.93
N GLY A 115 12.67 -8.62 -8.05
CA GLY A 115 11.71 -9.39 -7.28
C GLY A 115 10.26 -9.07 -7.64
N PHE A 116 9.29 -9.56 -6.84
CA PHE A 116 7.87 -9.30 -7.03
C PHE A 116 7.18 -9.17 -5.67
N GLN A 117 6.47 -8.06 -5.45
CA GLN A 117 5.74 -7.83 -4.21
C GLN A 117 4.29 -8.30 -4.32
N ILE A 118 3.82 -9.10 -3.35
CA ILE A 118 2.42 -9.50 -3.28
C ILE A 118 1.66 -8.46 -2.48
N ASN A 119 0.64 -7.84 -3.11
CA ASN A 119 -0.18 -6.83 -2.46
C ASN A 119 -0.93 -7.38 -1.24
N GLY A 120 -1.00 -6.59 -0.18
CA GLY A 120 -1.62 -6.98 1.10
C GLY A 120 -0.74 -7.84 2.01
N ILE A 121 0.45 -8.24 1.54
CA ILE A 121 1.44 -8.98 2.32
C ILE A 121 2.72 -8.16 2.33
N ASP A 122 2.81 -7.19 3.21
CA ASP A 122 3.88 -6.17 3.24
C ASP A 122 5.30 -6.75 3.35
N GLU A 123 5.44 -7.97 3.85
CA GLU A 123 6.73 -8.61 4.13
C GLU A 123 7.17 -9.61 3.05
N PHE A 124 6.32 -9.91 2.08
CA PHE A 124 6.60 -10.92 1.08
C PHE A 124 6.90 -10.33 -0.29
N THR A 125 8.19 -10.09 -0.51
CA THR A 125 8.73 -9.96 -1.86
C THR A 125 9.26 -11.31 -2.29
N LEU A 126 8.73 -11.85 -3.39
CA LEU A 126 9.35 -12.99 -4.05
C LEU A 126 10.71 -12.54 -4.58
N ASP A 127 11.76 -13.17 -4.09
CA ASP A 127 13.14 -12.85 -4.46
C ASP A 127 13.65 -13.89 -5.46
N PHE A 128 13.65 -13.51 -6.72
CA PHE A 128 14.12 -14.37 -7.83
C PHE A 128 15.63 -14.24 -8.08
N ARG A 129 16.38 -13.53 -7.21
CA ARG A 129 17.81 -13.32 -7.42
C ARG A 129 18.60 -14.61 -7.25
N GLU A 130 19.46 -14.89 -8.20
CA GLU A 130 20.47 -15.95 -8.14
C GLU A 130 21.65 -15.52 -7.24
N ASP A 131 21.39 -15.24 -5.97
CA ASP A 131 22.45 -15.16 -4.98
C ASP A 131 22.77 -16.58 -4.55
N GLY A 132 23.82 -17.17 -5.08
CA GLY A 132 24.45 -18.49 -4.90
C GLY A 132 24.05 -19.45 -3.76
N GLN A 133 22.98 -19.16 -3.03
CA GLN A 133 22.43 -19.95 -1.93
C GLN A 133 20.93 -20.29 -2.03
N LYS A 134 20.18 -19.69 -2.97
CA LYS A 134 18.73 -19.96 -3.11
C LYS A 134 18.29 -19.94 -4.57
N ASN A 135 18.53 -21.02 -5.29
CA ASN A 135 17.79 -21.32 -6.53
C ASN A 135 16.44 -21.95 -6.18
N LEU A 136 15.53 -21.21 -5.53
CA LEU A 136 14.18 -21.69 -5.31
C LEU A 136 13.36 -21.48 -6.59
N SER A 137 12.61 -22.50 -6.99
CA SER A 137 11.59 -22.36 -8.03
C SER A 137 10.47 -21.45 -7.55
N LEU A 138 9.70 -20.86 -8.47
CA LEU A 138 8.51 -20.07 -8.12
C LEU A 138 7.57 -20.83 -7.17
N ALA A 139 7.41 -22.14 -7.36
CA ALA A 139 6.57 -22.97 -6.50
C ALA A 139 7.11 -23.06 -5.07
N GLU A 140 8.43 -23.18 -4.91
CA GLU A 140 9.08 -23.24 -3.59
C GLU A 140 9.00 -21.90 -2.87
N GLU A 141 9.21 -20.79 -3.58
CA GLU A 141 9.04 -19.44 -3.03
C GLU A 141 7.59 -19.23 -2.52
N LEU A 142 6.60 -19.60 -3.33
CA LEU A 142 5.19 -19.50 -2.95
C LEU A 142 4.81 -20.46 -1.82
N ALA A 143 5.44 -21.65 -1.74
CA ALA A 143 5.17 -22.61 -0.68
C ALA A 143 5.54 -22.09 0.72
N GLY A 144 6.53 -21.19 0.79
CA GLY A 144 6.94 -20.53 2.04
C GLY A 144 5.97 -19.46 2.56
N LEU A 145 4.97 -19.04 1.77
CA LEU A 145 4.04 -17.99 2.15
C LEU A 145 2.89 -18.51 3.03
N ALA A 146 2.55 -17.76 4.08
CA ALA A 146 1.40 -18.04 4.95
C ALA A 146 0.09 -17.54 4.31
N ILE A 147 -0.28 -18.11 3.17
CA ILE A 147 -1.48 -17.78 2.39
C ILE A 147 -2.32 -19.05 2.14
N PRO A 148 -3.64 -18.92 1.89
CA PRO A 148 -4.48 -20.05 1.55
C PRO A 148 -3.95 -20.81 0.32
N GLU A 149 -4.05 -22.15 0.33
CA GLU A 149 -3.52 -23.01 -0.74
C GLU A 149 -4.15 -22.67 -2.10
N TRP A 150 -5.46 -22.43 -2.14
CA TRP A 150 -6.15 -22.04 -3.37
C TRP A 150 -5.62 -20.71 -3.96
N TYR A 151 -5.24 -19.75 -3.12
CA TYR A 151 -4.67 -18.48 -3.58
C TYR A 151 -3.23 -18.67 -4.06
N ARG A 152 -2.46 -19.51 -3.37
CA ARG A 152 -1.11 -19.91 -3.79
C ARG A 152 -1.12 -20.55 -5.18
N MET A 153 -2.09 -21.43 -5.44
CA MET A 153 -2.24 -22.05 -6.76
C MET A 153 -2.60 -21.04 -7.85
N ARG A 154 -3.50 -20.09 -7.56
CA ARG A 154 -3.83 -18.99 -8.48
C ARG A 154 -2.61 -18.10 -8.76
N LEU A 155 -1.83 -17.75 -7.73
CA LEU A 155 -0.59 -17.00 -7.91
C LEU A 155 0.41 -17.77 -8.78
N LEU A 156 0.61 -19.06 -8.52
CA LEU A 156 1.49 -19.89 -9.34
C LEU A 156 1.05 -19.90 -10.81
N GLU A 157 -0.23 -20.07 -11.06
CA GLU A 157 -0.80 -20.07 -12.41
C GLU A 157 -0.55 -18.73 -13.11
N VAL A 158 -0.90 -17.61 -12.46
CA VAL A 158 -0.75 -16.27 -13.01
C VAL A 158 0.71 -15.91 -13.24
N LEU A 159 1.57 -16.15 -12.25
CA LEU A 159 2.99 -15.81 -12.34
C LEU A 159 3.76 -16.69 -13.33
N SER A 160 3.25 -17.89 -13.62
CA SER A 160 3.82 -18.75 -14.68
C SER A 160 3.51 -18.27 -16.11
N ALA A 161 2.42 -17.49 -16.28
CA ALA A 161 1.97 -16.98 -17.57
C ALA A 161 1.50 -15.51 -17.45
N PHE A 162 2.33 -14.67 -16.81
CA PHE A 162 1.97 -13.33 -16.36
C PHE A 162 1.33 -12.47 -17.45
N ASP A 163 1.94 -12.41 -18.63
CA ASP A 163 1.43 -11.55 -19.72
C ASP A 163 0.06 -12.01 -20.22
N LEU A 164 -0.18 -13.32 -20.32
CA LEU A 164 -1.49 -13.85 -20.69
C LEU A 164 -2.59 -13.44 -19.68
N TYR A 165 -2.27 -13.52 -18.39
CA TYR A 165 -3.23 -13.13 -17.35
C TYR A 165 -3.38 -11.62 -17.23
N LEU A 166 -2.33 -10.86 -17.54
CA LEU A 166 -2.40 -9.41 -17.62
C LEU A 166 -3.31 -8.96 -18.76
N ASP A 167 -3.21 -9.57 -19.94
CA ASP A 167 -4.09 -9.28 -21.09
C ASP A 167 -5.56 -9.54 -20.74
N ARG A 168 -5.87 -10.67 -20.10
CA ARG A 168 -7.23 -10.99 -19.64
C ARG A 168 -7.75 -9.99 -18.59
N LEU A 169 -6.87 -9.55 -17.68
CA LEU A 169 -7.21 -8.51 -16.70
C LEU A 169 -7.54 -7.19 -17.39
N LEU A 170 -6.75 -6.82 -18.41
CA LEU A 170 -7.00 -5.62 -19.22
C LEU A 170 -8.34 -5.69 -19.95
N GLU A 171 -8.71 -6.83 -20.53
CA GLU A 171 -10.01 -7.03 -21.17
C GLU A 171 -11.17 -6.77 -20.18
N ILE A 172 -11.06 -7.27 -18.94
CA ILE A 172 -12.06 -7.06 -17.88
C ILE A 172 -12.14 -5.57 -17.51
N LEU A 173 -10.99 -4.89 -17.37
CA LEU A 173 -10.94 -3.50 -16.93
C LEU A 173 -11.18 -2.48 -18.05
N SER A 174 -11.09 -2.87 -19.31
CA SER A 174 -11.19 -1.98 -20.48
C SER A 174 -12.46 -1.12 -20.48
N PRO A 175 -13.67 -1.65 -20.26
CA PRO A 175 -14.89 -0.81 -20.23
C PRO A 175 -14.83 0.24 -19.12
N VAL A 176 -14.30 -0.12 -17.95
CA VAL A 176 -14.22 0.78 -16.80
C VAL A 176 -13.19 1.87 -17.05
N THR A 177 -12.00 1.52 -17.55
CA THR A 177 -10.96 2.51 -17.88
C THR A 177 -11.39 3.49 -18.95
N GLN A 178 -12.22 3.09 -19.91
CA GLN A 178 -12.77 3.97 -20.94
C GLN A 178 -13.82 4.94 -20.39
N ALA A 179 -14.62 4.51 -19.41
CA ALA A 179 -15.66 5.34 -18.81
C ALA A 179 -15.13 6.38 -17.81
N LEU A 180 -14.07 6.04 -17.07
CA LEU A 180 -13.56 6.85 -15.96
C LEU A 180 -13.15 8.28 -16.32
N PRO A 181 -12.44 8.57 -17.43
CA PRO A 181 -12.02 9.93 -17.76
C PRO A 181 -13.19 10.93 -17.80
N GLY A 182 -14.30 10.55 -18.44
CA GLY A 182 -15.49 11.41 -18.50
C GLY A 182 -16.21 11.54 -17.16
N LEU A 183 -16.26 10.45 -16.38
CA LEU A 183 -16.94 10.44 -15.09
C LEU A 183 -16.16 11.22 -14.01
N LEU A 184 -14.85 11.27 -14.09
CA LEU A 184 -13.97 11.92 -13.09
C LEU A 184 -13.48 13.30 -13.51
N GLU A 185 -13.84 13.80 -14.68
CA GLU A 185 -13.43 15.12 -15.20
C GLU A 185 -13.56 16.24 -14.15
N PRO A 186 -14.66 16.39 -13.37
CA PRO A 186 -14.81 17.46 -12.38
C PRO A 186 -13.76 17.45 -11.27
N TRP A 187 -13.12 16.31 -11.01
CA TRP A 187 -12.08 16.15 -9.98
C TRP A 187 -10.68 16.12 -10.59
N THR A 188 -10.51 15.44 -11.72
CA THR A 188 -9.20 15.38 -12.40
C THR A 188 -8.74 16.73 -12.91
N SER A 189 -9.67 17.62 -13.31
CA SER A 189 -9.38 19.02 -13.67
C SER A 189 -8.73 19.82 -12.54
N ARG A 190 -8.82 19.37 -11.28
CA ARG A 190 -8.22 20.00 -10.10
C ARG A 190 -6.84 19.48 -9.75
N ILE A 191 -6.34 18.44 -10.43
CA ILE A 191 -5.00 17.88 -10.16
C ILE A 191 -3.88 18.92 -10.25
N PRO A 192 -3.87 19.86 -11.20
CA PRO A 192 -2.85 20.92 -11.21
C PRO A 192 -2.83 21.76 -9.92
N GLN A 193 -4.00 22.14 -9.39
CA GLN A 193 -4.09 22.88 -8.13
C GLN A 193 -3.58 22.05 -6.94
N LEU A 194 -3.93 20.76 -6.89
CA LEU A 194 -3.43 19.84 -5.88
C LEU A 194 -1.91 19.67 -5.98
N THR A 195 -1.38 19.59 -7.20
CA THR A 195 0.07 19.53 -7.44
C THR A 195 0.79 20.77 -6.93
N GLU A 196 0.26 21.96 -7.21
CA GLU A 196 0.82 23.21 -6.70
C GLU A 196 0.79 23.28 -5.17
N HIS A 197 -0.29 22.79 -4.55
CA HIS A 197 -0.40 22.69 -3.09
C HIS A 197 0.71 21.81 -2.51
N TRP A 198 0.92 20.62 -3.08
CA TRP A 198 1.99 19.70 -2.67
C TRP A 198 3.39 20.32 -2.89
N GLN A 199 3.64 20.92 -4.03
CA GLN A 199 4.92 21.57 -4.32
C GLN A 199 5.21 22.74 -3.37
N ARG A 200 4.19 23.48 -2.95
CA ARG A 200 4.32 24.57 -1.97
C ARG A 200 4.68 24.01 -0.60
N ALA A 201 3.92 23.04 -0.12
CA ALA A 201 4.16 22.41 1.17
C ALA A 201 5.59 21.83 1.29
N PHE A 202 6.10 21.24 0.21
CA PHE A 202 7.47 20.68 0.19
C PHE A 202 8.58 21.70 -0.03
N ARG A 203 8.26 22.91 -0.42
CA ARG A 203 9.22 24.03 -0.35
C ARG A 203 9.38 24.57 1.06
N GLU A 204 8.32 24.50 1.85
CA GLU A 204 8.29 24.99 3.23
C GLU A 204 8.78 23.93 4.22
N ASN A 205 8.50 22.68 3.98
CA ASN A 205 8.84 21.55 4.83
C ASN A 205 9.60 20.48 4.04
N SER A 206 10.68 19.95 4.59
CA SER A 206 11.41 18.86 3.92
C SER A 206 10.47 17.67 3.63
N PRO A 207 10.38 17.21 2.36
CA PRO A 207 9.61 16.03 2.02
C PRO A 207 10.05 14.79 2.77
N ASP A 208 11.33 14.71 3.17
CA ASP A 208 11.91 13.55 3.86
C ASP A 208 11.13 13.20 5.13
N SER A 209 10.77 14.20 5.96
CA SER A 209 10.03 13.96 7.20
C SER A 209 8.63 13.39 6.94
N PHE A 210 7.95 13.89 5.91
CA PHE A 210 6.62 13.43 5.54
C PHE A 210 6.65 12.00 5.01
N PHE A 211 7.61 11.69 4.14
CA PHE A 211 7.67 10.38 3.50
C PHE A 211 8.34 9.32 4.37
N LEU A 212 9.40 9.63 5.10
CA LEU A 212 10.05 8.67 5.99
C LEU A 212 9.07 8.14 7.05
N SER A 213 8.20 8.99 7.56
CA SER A 213 7.14 8.57 8.51
C SER A 213 6.13 7.59 7.88
N ARG A 214 5.96 7.61 6.55
CA ARG A 214 4.98 6.80 5.82
C ARG A 214 5.60 5.59 5.11
N VAL A 215 6.86 5.69 4.70
CA VAL A 215 7.57 4.61 3.97
C VAL A 215 8.18 3.56 4.89
N ARG A 216 8.21 3.81 6.20
CA ARG A 216 8.78 2.90 7.21
C ARG A 216 10.27 2.55 6.97
N LEU A 217 11.01 3.36 6.23
CA LEU A 217 12.45 3.16 5.99
C LEU A 217 13.24 4.06 6.93
N SER A 218 14.01 3.47 7.84
CA SER A 218 14.71 4.21 8.89
C SER A 218 16.01 4.88 8.46
N ASP A 219 16.68 4.38 7.42
CA ASP A 219 18.06 4.77 7.08
C ASP A 219 18.29 5.00 5.58
N THR A 220 17.23 5.22 4.80
CA THR A 220 17.36 5.31 3.36
C THR A 220 17.38 6.76 2.91
N ARG A 221 18.47 7.18 2.29
CA ARG A 221 18.54 8.48 1.62
C ARG A 221 17.81 8.37 0.29
N ILE A 222 16.67 9.05 0.20
CA ILE A 222 15.89 9.15 -1.03
C ILE A 222 16.43 10.31 -1.85
N GLU A 223 16.85 10.04 -3.10
CA GLU A 223 17.33 11.06 -4.01
C GLU A 223 16.27 11.48 -5.02
N ARG A 224 15.36 10.55 -5.36
CA ARG A 224 14.25 10.79 -6.29
C ARG A 224 12.96 10.20 -5.77
N MET A 225 11.89 10.96 -5.88
CA MET A 225 10.54 10.59 -5.49
C MET A 225 9.56 10.88 -6.61
N GLU A 226 8.75 9.89 -6.91
CA GLU A 226 7.71 9.98 -7.93
C GLU A 226 6.35 9.76 -7.30
N LEU A 227 5.39 10.65 -7.57
CA LEU A 227 4.08 10.67 -6.96
C LEU A 227 2.99 10.72 -8.01
N ALA A 228 1.94 9.89 -7.86
CA ALA A 228 0.68 10.01 -8.58
C ALA A 228 -0.50 10.03 -7.60
N PHE A 229 -1.54 10.82 -7.93
CA PHE A 229 -2.73 10.90 -7.09
C PHE A 229 -3.74 9.80 -7.41
N ARG A 230 -4.49 9.38 -6.37
CA ARG A 230 -5.52 8.35 -6.43
C ARG A 230 -6.84 8.87 -5.86
N PHE A 231 -7.92 8.61 -6.59
CA PHE A 231 -9.28 9.01 -6.19
C PHE A 231 -10.00 7.95 -5.37
N PHE A 232 -9.80 6.68 -5.70
CA PHE A 232 -10.47 5.55 -5.05
C PHE A 232 -9.58 4.78 -4.06
N SER A 233 -8.48 5.36 -3.65
CA SER A 233 -7.64 4.78 -2.62
C SER A 233 -7.42 5.76 -1.48
N PRO A 234 -7.95 5.52 -0.27
CA PRO A 234 -7.80 6.43 0.87
C PRO A 234 -6.45 6.27 1.57
N VAL A 235 -5.48 5.61 0.96
CA VAL A 235 -4.18 5.36 1.56
C VAL A 235 -3.05 5.98 0.76
N CYS A 236 -1.96 6.31 1.46
CA CYS A 236 -0.66 6.47 0.85
C CYS A 236 -0.03 5.08 0.79
N SER A 237 0.14 4.54 -0.39
CA SER A 237 0.86 3.29 -0.55
C SER A 237 2.22 3.59 -1.15
N PRO A 238 3.30 3.35 -0.40
CA PRO A 238 4.63 3.40 -0.96
C PRO A 238 4.79 2.25 -1.94
N GLY A 239 5.29 2.57 -3.10
CA GLY A 239 5.84 1.58 -3.99
C GLY A 239 7.19 1.10 -3.46
N ARG A 240 7.77 0.17 -4.20
CA ARG A 240 9.07 -0.37 -3.87
C ARG A 240 10.15 0.71 -3.92
N TYR A 241 11.01 0.73 -2.91
CA TYR A 241 12.22 1.52 -2.94
C TYR A 241 13.27 0.85 -3.85
N ASP A 242 13.78 1.59 -4.83
CA ASP A 242 14.89 1.17 -5.66
C ASP A 242 16.22 1.59 -5.00
N ASN A 243 16.93 0.64 -4.43
CA ASN A 243 18.21 0.88 -3.75
C ASN A 243 19.31 1.43 -4.69
N ARG A 244 19.26 1.11 -6.00
CA ARG A 244 20.27 1.57 -6.97
C ARG A 244 20.05 3.01 -7.36
N LEU A 245 18.79 3.35 -7.66
CA LEU A 245 18.39 4.68 -8.06
C LEU A 245 18.10 5.59 -6.87
N ARG A 246 18.12 5.04 -5.64
CA ARG A 246 17.68 5.74 -4.42
C ARG A 246 16.35 6.45 -4.64
N SER A 247 15.47 5.79 -5.36
CA SER A 247 14.18 6.32 -5.77
C SER A 247 13.05 5.53 -5.16
N THR A 248 11.94 6.22 -4.94
CA THR A 248 10.70 5.59 -4.51
C THR A 248 9.52 6.16 -5.26
N ARG A 249 8.51 5.33 -5.47
CA ARG A 249 7.26 5.69 -6.12
C ARG A 249 6.13 5.58 -5.14
N PHE A 250 5.21 6.53 -5.22
CA PHE A 250 4.01 6.56 -4.37
C PHE A 250 2.77 6.76 -5.21
N HIS A 251 1.72 6.09 -4.85
CA HIS A 251 0.40 6.60 -5.13
C HIS A 251 -0.27 7.09 -3.85
N MET A 252 -0.95 8.21 -3.94
CA MET A 252 -1.44 8.95 -2.78
C MET A 252 -2.89 9.35 -2.97
N GLY A 253 -3.72 9.02 -1.98
CA GLY A 253 -5.11 9.47 -1.97
C GLY A 253 -5.18 11.00 -2.01
N VAL A 254 -6.06 11.54 -2.85
CA VAL A 254 -6.25 12.99 -3.03
C VAL A 254 -6.68 13.73 -1.76
N TYR A 255 -7.10 13.01 -0.72
CA TYR A 255 -7.48 13.57 0.57
C TYR A 255 -6.29 13.83 1.51
N ILE A 256 -5.11 13.27 1.18
CA ILE A 256 -3.94 13.40 2.05
C ILE A 256 -3.34 14.78 1.88
N ASP A 257 -3.19 15.50 2.99
CA ASP A 257 -2.55 16.80 3.02
C ASP A 257 -1.06 16.68 3.35
N PRO A 258 -0.16 17.25 2.52
CA PRO A 258 1.28 17.25 2.78
C PRO A 258 1.68 18.09 3.99
N ALA A 259 0.90 19.12 4.36
CA ALA A 259 1.15 19.93 5.53
C ALA A 259 0.90 19.19 6.85
N GLY A 260 0.33 17.99 6.77
CA GLY A 260 0.02 17.20 7.98
C GLY A 260 -1.18 17.73 8.76
N GLU A 261 -1.79 18.80 8.31
CA GLU A 261 -3.06 19.28 8.85
C GLU A 261 -4.16 18.30 8.40
N GLN A 262 -4.51 17.39 9.29
CA GLN A 262 -5.84 16.80 9.17
C GLN A 262 -6.85 17.92 9.34
N PRO A 263 -7.96 17.94 8.57
CA PRO A 263 -8.96 18.98 8.72
C PRO A 263 -9.28 19.16 10.20
N GLU A 264 -9.15 20.38 10.67
CA GLU A 264 -9.60 20.78 12.01
C GLU A 264 -11.05 20.32 12.14
N GLY A 265 -11.29 19.24 12.86
CA GLY A 265 -12.63 18.68 13.03
C GLY A 265 -12.70 17.19 13.33
N GLN A 266 -11.69 16.39 13.01
CA GLN A 266 -11.64 15.00 13.50
C GLN A 266 -10.91 14.94 14.85
N THR A 267 -11.61 15.41 15.88
CA THR A 267 -11.21 15.23 17.28
C THR A 267 -11.27 13.76 17.71
N ILE A 268 -12.05 12.92 17.03
CA ILE A 268 -12.21 11.50 17.36
C ILE A 268 -11.07 10.69 16.75
N PRO A 269 -10.31 9.90 17.54
CA PRO A 269 -9.33 8.97 16.99
C PRO A 269 -9.98 8.01 16.00
N ASN A 270 -9.37 7.82 14.83
CA ASN A 270 -9.88 6.89 13.83
C ASN A 270 -9.65 5.43 14.24
N GLU A 271 -10.27 4.48 13.52
CA GLU A 271 -10.16 3.05 13.85
C GLU A 271 -8.71 2.55 13.90
N GLY A 272 -7.84 3.02 13.00
CA GLY A 272 -6.42 2.65 12.99
C GLY A 272 -5.66 3.17 14.21
N GLU A 273 -5.99 4.37 14.68
CA GLU A 273 -5.43 4.95 15.91
C GLU A 273 -5.95 4.24 17.16
N LEU A 274 -7.24 3.88 17.17
CA LEU A 274 -7.81 3.08 18.26
C LEU A 274 -7.20 1.68 18.32
N GLU A 275 -6.96 1.06 17.17
CA GLU A 275 -6.28 -0.23 17.13
C GLU A 275 -4.81 -0.10 17.58
N ALA A 276 -4.09 0.94 17.16
CA ALA A 276 -2.75 1.21 17.65
C ALA A 276 -2.70 1.40 19.17
N LEU A 277 -3.66 2.12 19.76
CA LEU A 277 -3.79 2.24 21.21
C LEU A 277 -4.04 0.90 21.90
N ARG A 278 -4.89 0.05 21.32
CA ARG A 278 -5.13 -1.30 21.82
C ARG A 278 -3.85 -2.13 21.81
N LEU A 279 -3.03 -2.00 20.77
CA LEU A 279 -1.73 -2.66 20.69
C LEU A 279 -0.75 -2.12 21.76
N LEU A 280 -0.75 -0.81 22.00
CA LEU A 280 0.06 -0.17 23.04
C LEU A 280 -0.39 -0.53 24.47
N ALA A 281 -1.59 -1.02 24.66
CA ALA A 281 -2.06 -1.49 25.99
C ALA A 281 -1.47 -2.83 26.42
N ASN A 282 -0.72 -3.53 25.56
CA ASN A 282 -0.10 -4.82 25.89
C ASN A 282 1.33 -4.63 26.43
N PRO A 283 1.64 -5.12 27.65
CA PRO A 283 2.95 -4.95 28.28
C PRO A 283 4.12 -5.49 27.47
N ALA A 284 3.98 -6.67 26.84
CA ALA A 284 5.03 -7.28 26.03
C ALA A 284 5.34 -6.42 24.80
N ARG A 285 4.31 -5.90 24.12
CA ARG A 285 4.47 -5.01 22.96
C ARG A 285 5.11 -3.68 23.33
N ILE A 286 4.76 -3.11 24.49
CA ILE A 286 5.44 -1.90 25.00
C ILE A 286 6.92 -2.18 25.22
N GLN A 287 7.26 -3.35 25.79
CA GLN A 287 8.66 -3.74 26.00
C GLN A 287 9.41 -3.94 24.68
N MET A 288 8.76 -4.57 23.69
CA MET A 288 9.30 -4.70 22.33
C MET A 288 9.59 -3.32 21.70
N LEU A 289 8.63 -2.41 21.72
CA LEU A 289 8.79 -1.04 21.23
C LEU A 289 9.92 -0.31 21.97
N ARG A 290 10.02 -0.49 23.27
CA ARG A 290 11.09 0.12 24.08
C ARG A 290 12.47 -0.38 23.67
N LEU A 291 12.65 -1.68 23.45
CA LEU A 291 13.92 -2.28 23.03
C LEU A 291 14.33 -1.80 21.63
N MET A 292 13.35 -1.71 20.71
CA MET A 292 13.58 -1.25 19.33
C MET A 292 13.66 0.28 19.20
N ARG A 293 13.59 1.05 20.30
CA ARG A 293 13.61 2.52 20.25
C ARG A 293 14.95 3.06 19.73
N ASP A 294 16.02 2.54 20.28
CA ASP A 294 17.37 3.08 20.10
C ASP A 294 18.13 2.32 18.99
N GLU A 295 17.94 1.00 18.90
CA GLU A 295 18.61 0.15 17.90
C GLU A 295 17.61 -0.78 17.18
N PRO A 296 17.77 -0.98 15.86
CA PRO A 296 16.94 -1.93 15.13
C PRO A 296 17.19 -3.36 15.58
N MET A 297 16.13 -4.12 15.88
CA MET A 297 16.19 -5.51 16.31
C MET A 297 15.38 -6.42 15.38
N SER A 298 15.86 -7.65 15.20
CA SER A 298 15.14 -8.72 14.53
C SER A 298 14.17 -9.43 15.48
N GLY A 299 13.19 -10.17 14.95
CA GLY A 299 12.26 -10.94 15.75
C GLY A 299 12.96 -11.98 16.66
N GLN A 300 14.09 -12.54 16.24
CA GLN A 300 14.86 -13.48 17.07
C GLN A 300 15.58 -12.79 18.23
N GLU A 301 16.19 -11.62 17.97
CA GLU A 301 16.83 -10.82 19.03
C GLU A 301 15.82 -10.39 20.08
N LEU A 302 14.61 -10.01 19.67
CA LEU A 302 13.50 -9.67 20.57
C LEU A 302 13.00 -10.88 21.37
N ALA A 303 12.81 -12.03 20.70
CA ALA A 303 12.38 -13.26 21.35
C ALA A 303 13.37 -13.68 22.46
N GLN A 304 14.66 -13.58 22.19
CA GLN A 304 15.72 -13.86 23.16
C GLN A 304 15.76 -12.82 24.28
N ALA A 305 15.63 -11.54 23.96
CA ALA A 305 15.73 -10.46 24.95
C ALA A 305 14.53 -10.45 25.94
N LEU A 306 13.37 -10.91 25.49
CA LEU A 306 12.13 -10.90 26.29
C LEU A 306 11.74 -12.29 26.82
N ASP A 307 12.52 -13.31 26.52
CA ASP A 307 12.21 -14.72 26.84
C ASP A 307 10.82 -15.15 26.34
N LEU A 308 10.51 -14.78 25.08
CA LEU A 308 9.24 -15.06 24.44
C LEU A 308 9.40 -16.07 23.31
N ASN A 309 8.30 -16.77 23.00
CA ASN A 309 8.25 -17.65 21.83
C ASN A 309 8.36 -16.83 20.53
N SER A 310 9.21 -17.27 19.59
CA SER A 310 9.45 -16.59 18.32
C SER A 310 8.18 -16.40 17.48
N GLY A 311 7.24 -17.34 17.52
CA GLY A 311 5.96 -17.24 16.84
C GLY A 311 5.04 -16.16 17.44
N THR A 312 5.13 -15.93 18.75
CA THR A 312 4.40 -14.85 19.43
C THR A 312 5.00 -13.51 19.05
N VAL A 313 6.33 -13.40 19.08
CA VAL A 313 7.05 -12.17 18.69
C VAL A 313 6.77 -11.82 17.21
N SER A 314 6.77 -12.80 16.32
CA SER A 314 6.46 -12.57 14.90
C SER A 314 5.05 -12.01 14.71
N ARG A 315 4.04 -12.58 15.38
CA ARG A 315 2.65 -12.07 15.33
C ARG A 315 2.55 -10.65 15.88
N ASP A 316 3.22 -10.37 17.00
CA ASP A 316 3.21 -9.04 17.61
C ASP A 316 3.92 -8.00 16.74
N LEU A 317 5.06 -8.36 16.14
CA LEU A 317 5.74 -7.50 15.16
C LEU A 317 4.85 -7.18 13.97
N ASN A 318 4.17 -8.17 13.40
CA ASN A 318 3.24 -7.96 12.32
C ASN A 318 2.09 -7.01 12.71
N SER A 319 1.50 -7.22 13.88
CA SER A 319 0.44 -6.34 14.39
C SER A 319 0.93 -4.90 14.58
N LEU A 320 2.10 -4.72 15.20
CA LEU A 320 2.71 -3.41 15.41
C LEU A 320 3.11 -2.73 14.09
N ASN A 321 3.59 -3.53 13.12
CA ASN A 321 3.93 -3.03 11.80
C ASN A 321 2.69 -2.58 11.03
N ASN A 322 1.61 -3.35 11.05
CA ASN A 322 0.33 -3.00 10.43
C ASN A 322 -0.27 -1.71 11.02
N ALA A 323 -0.12 -1.53 12.32
CA ALA A 323 -0.52 -0.29 13.02
C ALA A 323 0.47 0.88 12.81
N ARG A 324 1.48 0.74 11.93
CA ARG A 324 2.51 1.76 11.64
C ARG A 324 3.35 2.19 12.84
N LEU A 325 3.40 1.38 13.87
CA LEU A 325 4.20 1.63 15.07
C LEU A 325 5.68 1.24 14.91
N LEU A 326 6.03 0.59 13.79
CA LEU A 326 7.40 0.19 13.46
C LEU A 326 7.91 0.84 12.18
N LEU A 327 9.22 0.96 12.11
CA LEU A 327 10.01 1.25 10.92
C LEU A 327 10.80 -0.01 10.58
N VAL A 328 10.82 -0.38 9.31
CA VAL A 328 11.62 -1.52 8.84
C VAL A 328 13.01 -1.02 8.46
N GLY A 329 14.03 -1.52 9.12
CA GLY A 329 15.44 -1.19 8.84
C GLY A 329 15.96 -1.97 7.64
N SER A 330 17.00 -1.44 6.99
CA SER A 330 17.71 -2.14 5.93
C SER A 330 18.41 -3.39 6.50
N SER A 331 18.16 -4.55 5.90
CA SER A 331 18.88 -5.77 6.26
C SER A 331 20.29 -5.72 5.68
N THR A 332 21.30 -5.60 6.52
CA THR A 332 22.63 -6.09 6.19
C THR A 332 22.65 -7.58 6.51
N GLY A 333 22.18 -8.43 5.58
CA GLY A 333 22.08 -9.88 5.79
C GLY A 333 20.63 -10.40 5.71
N ALA A 334 20.42 -11.69 5.90
CA ALA A 334 19.18 -12.43 5.65
C ALA A 334 18.00 -12.16 6.62
N ARG A 335 18.03 -11.14 7.48
CA ARG A 335 17.01 -10.91 8.51
C ARG A 335 16.52 -9.46 8.55
N LEU A 336 15.21 -9.28 8.50
CA LEU A 336 14.54 -7.99 8.71
C LEU A 336 14.77 -7.50 10.15
N LYS A 337 15.16 -6.23 10.30
CA LYS A 337 15.25 -5.55 11.57
C LYS A 337 14.19 -4.45 11.66
N TYR A 338 13.61 -4.31 12.83
CA TYR A 338 12.56 -3.34 13.11
C TYR A 338 13.04 -2.29 14.10
N ARG A 339 12.59 -1.07 13.92
CA ARG A 339 12.79 0.05 14.85
C ARG A 339 11.46 0.68 15.19
N THR A 340 11.31 1.19 16.41
CA THR A 340 10.09 1.88 16.81
C THR A 340 9.89 3.18 16.05
N ASN A 341 8.72 3.39 15.50
CA ASN A 341 8.29 4.64 14.90
C ASN A 341 7.85 5.63 16.00
N LEU A 342 8.84 6.31 16.59
CA LEU A 342 8.58 7.25 17.69
C LEU A 342 7.63 8.39 17.31
N ALA A 343 7.67 8.84 16.05
CA ALA A 343 6.78 9.89 15.56
C ALA A 343 5.32 9.43 15.58
N ALA A 344 5.05 8.22 15.06
CA ALA A 344 3.69 7.66 15.07
C ALA A 344 3.19 7.39 16.50
N VAL A 345 4.03 6.82 17.37
CA VAL A 345 3.67 6.59 18.78
C VAL A 345 3.31 7.90 19.46
N ARG A 346 4.12 8.95 19.30
CA ARG A 346 3.86 10.28 19.86
C ARG A 346 2.57 10.86 19.33
N GLN A 347 2.37 10.88 18.03
CA GLN A 347 1.18 11.42 17.39
C GLN A 347 -0.11 10.76 17.90
N ILE A 348 -0.12 9.43 18.02
CA ILE A 348 -1.29 8.69 18.53
C ILE A 348 -1.60 9.06 19.97
N LEU A 349 -0.57 9.13 20.83
CA LEU A 349 -0.74 9.48 22.23
C LEU A 349 -1.20 10.96 22.42
N GLU A 350 -0.61 11.88 21.64
CA GLU A 350 -1.01 13.30 21.66
C GLU A 350 -2.46 13.47 21.20
N ARG A 351 -2.87 12.84 20.08
CA ARG A 351 -4.25 12.91 19.60
C ARG A 351 -5.25 12.36 20.59
N CYS A 352 -4.93 11.24 21.22
CA CYS A 352 -5.81 10.67 22.24
C CYS A 352 -5.88 11.53 23.49
N SER A 353 -4.76 12.08 23.92
CA SER A 353 -4.72 13.05 25.02
C SER A 353 -5.57 14.28 24.69
N ASP A 354 -5.43 14.83 23.48
CA ASP A 354 -6.20 15.99 23.05
C ASP A 354 -7.70 15.68 23.00
N TYR A 355 -8.09 14.52 22.48
CA TYR A 355 -9.49 14.10 22.45
C TYR A 355 -10.10 13.90 23.83
N LEU A 356 -9.34 13.40 24.80
CA LEU A 356 -9.84 13.11 26.14
C LEU A 356 -9.79 14.33 27.09
N LEU A 357 -8.86 15.26 26.88
CA LEU A 357 -8.54 16.29 27.87
C LEU A 357 -8.77 17.72 27.38
N LYS A 358 -8.91 17.97 26.06
CA LYS A 358 -9.26 19.29 25.54
C LYS A 358 -10.77 19.39 25.30
N TYR A 359 -11.40 20.27 26.06
CA TYR A 359 -12.76 20.79 25.84
C TYR A 359 -12.67 22.25 25.49
#